data_78544c8745b859aa83ec4ec740e9108e
#
_entry.id   78544c8745b859aa83ec4ec740e9108e
#
_cell.length_a   1.000
_cell.length_b   1.000
_cell.length_c   1.000
_cell.angle_alpha   90.00
_cell.angle_beta   90.00
_cell.angle_gamma   90.00
#
_symmetry.space_group_name_H-M   'P 1'
#
loop_
_entity.id
_entity.type
_entity.pdbx_description
1 polymer ?
#
loop_
_entity_poly.entity_id
_entity_poly.type
_entity_poly.pdbx_seq_one_letter_code
_entity_poly.pdbx_strand_id
1 'polypeptide(L)'
;MVKNNFINRALQILVVLFGISFFTFSLTYLSPGDPAEIMLTECGNIPTPELLEQTRAELGLDKPFAEQYCRWAGHVVQGELGKSYSLRVPVIDKIKTAFMPTLKLSLLSLTFMIVISLPLGILAALKVNKWQDYFVRAISFTGLSIPSFWLGLIFLSIFGVILHWVTVSGGKADFKSMILPAFTLGFAMSARYISQVRHTVLEELNKDYVVGARMRGIKESTILIKHVLPNALIPLITLLGLSLGSLLGGTAVIEIIYNFPGMGNLAIKAISFRDYPLVQAYVLLIALIYLVINLIVDFSYKLLDKRVEGAN
;
A
#
# COMPACT_ATOMS: atom_id res chain seq x y z
N MET A 1 -9.16 -26.25 -19.09
CA MET A 1 -8.02 -25.46 -18.61
C MET A 1 -8.40 -24.30 -17.67
N VAL A 2 -9.42 -23.49 -17.94
CA VAL A 2 -9.83 -22.35 -17.10
C VAL A 2 -10.18 -22.73 -15.67
N LYS A 3 -10.84 -23.89 -15.44
CA LYS A 3 -11.25 -24.35 -14.12
C LYS A 3 -10.06 -24.71 -13.19
N ASN A 4 -8.99 -25.26 -13.75
CA ASN A 4 -7.77 -25.56 -12.98
C ASN A 4 -7.02 -24.29 -12.54
N ASN A 5 -7.01 -23.25 -13.37
CA ASN A 5 -6.35 -21.98 -13.00
C ASN A 5 -7.08 -21.25 -11.85
N PHE A 6 -8.41 -21.32 -11.78
CA PHE A 6 -9.16 -20.71 -10.69
C PHE A 6 -8.95 -21.44 -9.36
N ILE A 7 -8.98 -22.79 -9.39
CA ILE A 7 -8.73 -23.61 -8.19
C ILE A 7 -7.31 -23.39 -7.67
N ASN A 8 -6.32 -23.38 -8.56
CA ASN A 8 -4.92 -23.14 -8.17
C ASN A 8 -4.73 -21.75 -7.55
N ARG A 9 -5.41 -20.72 -8.09
CA ARG A 9 -5.38 -19.37 -7.52
C ARG A 9 -6.06 -19.28 -6.15
N ALA A 10 -7.24 -19.90 -6.02
CA ALA A 10 -7.92 -19.95 -4.73
C ALA A 10 -7.05 -20.67 -3.67
N LEU A 11 -6.40 -21.77 -4.05
CA LEU A 11 -5.47 -22.48 -3.18
C LEU A 11 -4.26 -21.62 -2.80
N GLN A 12 -3.67 -20.88 -3.75
CA GLN A 12 -2.58 -19.93 -3.47
C GLN A 12 -3.00 -18.85 -2.46
N ILE A 13 -4.18 -18.26 -2.63
CA ILE A 13 -4.72 -17.26 -1.70
C ILE A 13 -4.88 -17.87 -0.29
N LEU A 14 -5.46 -19.05 -0.19
CA LEU A 14 -5.64 -19.74 1.09
C LEU A 14 -4.31 -20.05 1.77
N VAL A 15 -3.33 -20.57 1.03
CA VAL A 15 -1.98 -20.86 1.56
C VAL A 15 -1.30 -19.58 2.06
N VAL A 16 -1.38 -18.51 1.31
CA VAL A 16 -0.78 -17.22 1.70
C VAL A 16 -1.48 -16.64 2.94
N LEU A 17 -2.81 -16.63 2.98
CA LEU A 17 -3.55 -16.14 4.15
C LEU A 17 -3.28 -16.99 5.38
N PHE A 18 -3.24 -18.31 5.23
CA PHE A 18 -2.86 -19.23 6.31
C PHE A 18 -1.45 -18.93 6.81
N GLY A 19 -0.46 -18.83 5.90
CA GLY A 19 0.92 -18.52 6.26
C GLY A 19 1.04 -17.19 7.01
N ILE A 20 0.41 -16.12 6.50
CA ILE A 20 0.44 -14.79 7.13
C ILE A 20 -0.26 -14.82 8.50
N SER A 21 -1.43 -15.47 8.60
CA SER A 21 -2.17 -15.58 9.86
C SER A 21 -1.36 -16.33 10.91
N PHE A 22 -0.77 -17.48 10.53
CA PHE A 22 0.06 -18.29 11.42
C PHE A 22 1.31 -17.54 11.89
N PHE A 23 2.01 -16.89 10.96
CA PHE A 23 3.20 -16.08 11.29
C PHE A 23 2.86 -14.92 12.21
N THR A 24 1.82 -14.17 11.88
CA THR A 24 1.41 -13.00 12.68
C THR A 24 0.99 -13.42 14.08
N PHE A 25 0.20 -14.49 14.21
CA PHE A 25 -0.18 -15.02 15.50
C PHE A 25 1.03 -15.52 16.29
N SER A 26 1.95 -16.26 15.64
CA SER A 26 3.17 -16.74 16.28
C SER A 26 4.06 -15.60 16.80
N LEU A 27 4.23 -14.54 16.00
CA LEU A 27 5.01 -13.37 16.42
C LEU A 27 4.38 -12.66 17.63
N THR A 28 3.06 -12.51 17.67
CA THR A 28 2.38 -11.92 18.81
C THR A 28 2.41 -12.82 20.03
N TYR A 29 2.32 -14.14 19.86
CA TYR A 29 2.45 -15.12 20.95
C TYR A 29 3.85 -15.12 21.56
N LEU A 30 4.90 -15.02 20.73
CA LEU A 30 6.30 -14.98 21.16
C LEU A 30 6.76 -13.60 21.65
N SER A 31 5.93 -12.57 21.48
CA SER A 31 6.27 -11.22 21.88
C SER A 31 6.41 -11.11 23.41
N PRO A 32 7.44 -10.46 23.92
CA PRO A 32 7.63 -10.31 25.36
C PRO A 32 6.52 -9.47 26.00
N GLY A 33 6.03 -9.90 27.15
CA GLY A 33 4.94 -9.28 27.91
C GLY A 33 3.68 -10.16 27.92
N ASP A 34 2.91 -10.00 28.99
CA ASP A 34 1.66 -10.72 29.16
C ASP A 34 0.49 -9.87 28.63
N PRO A 35 -0.27 -10.35 27.63
CA PRO A 35 -1.44 -9.61 27.13
C PRO A 35 -2.47 -9.27 28.22
N ALA A 36 -2.63 -10.12 29.23
CA ALA A 36 -3.54 -9.86 30.34
C ALA A 36 -3.04 -8.71 31.23
N GLU A 37 -1.75 -8.66 31.53
CA GLU A 37 -1.13 -7.58 32.28
C GLU A 37 -1.20 -6.24 31.52
N ILE A 38 -0.91 -6.26 30.24
CA ILE A 38 -1.01 -5.08 29.35
C ILE A 38 -2.45 -4.55 29.36
N MET A 39 -3.42 -5.43 29.14
CA MET A 39 -4.83 -5.06 29.13
C MET A 39 -5.28 -4.47 30.45
N LEU A 40 -4.88 -5.03 31.59
CA LEU A 40 -5.22 -4.54 32.93
C LEU A 40 -4.58 -3.17 33.20
N THR A 41 -3.29 -3.02 32.86
CA THR A 41 -2.54 -1.78 33.12
C THR A 41 -3.09 -0.64 32.25
N GLU A 42 -3.37 -0.87 30.98
CA GLU A 42 -4.01 0.12 30.10
C GLU A 42 -5.44 0.47 30.59
N CYS A 43 -6.06 -0.42 31.35
CA CYS A 43 -7.33 -0.22 32.01
C CYS A 43 -7.23 0.65 33.30
N GLY A 44 -6.02 1.01 33.72
CA GLY A 44 -5.80 1.67 35.00
C GLY A 44 -6.03 0.77 36.22
N ASN A 45 -6.13 -0.54 36.03
CA ASN A 45 -6.21 -1.52 37.08
C ASN A 45 -4.80 -1.92 37.55
N ILE A 46 -4.64 -2.15 38.83
CA ILE A 46 -3.41 -2.74 39.38
C ILE A 46 -3.50 -4.25 39.11
N PRO A 47 -2.56 -4.87 38.35
CA PRO A 47 -2.58 -6.29 38.07
C PRO A 47 -2.25 -7.10 39.35
N THR A 48 -3.29 -7.52 40.06
CA THR A 48 -3.14 -8.48 41.14
C THR A 48 -3.01 -9.91 40.61
N PRO A 49 -2.34 -10.84 41.29
CA PRO A 49 -2.18 -12.21 40.84
C PRO A 49 -3.51 -12.89 40.47
N GLU A 50 -4.54 -12.69 41.31
CA GLU A 50 -5.87 -13.28 41.07
C GLU A 50 -6.54 -12.69 39.83
N LEU A 51 -6.45 -11.37 39.64
CA LEU A 51 -7.04 -10.68 38.51
C LEU A 51 -6.32 -11.06 37.19
N LEU A 52 -4.99 -11.26 37.25
CA LEU A 52 -4.20 -11.73 36.12
C LEU A 52 -4.62 -13.13 35.68
N GLU A 53 -4.78 -14.07 36.64
CA GLU A 53 -5.22 -15.43 36.32
C GLU A 53 -6.63 -15.46 35.72
N GLN A 54 -7.55 -14.69 36.26
CA GLN A 54 -8.91 -14.55 35.72
C GLN A 54 -8.87 -14.00 34.29
N THR A 55 -8.12 -12.92 34.07
CA THR A 55 -8.02 -12.31 32.74
C THR A 55 -7.35 -13.22 31.73
N ARG A 56 -6.32 -13.99 32.12
CA ARG A 56 -5.70 -15.01 31.27
C ARG A 56 -6.68 -16.11 30.88
N ALA A 57 -7.48 -16.58 31.82
CA ALA A 57 -8.50 -17.59 31.56
C ALA A 57 -9.63 -17.05 30.64
N GLU A 58 -10.09 -15.81 30.85
CA GLU A 58 -11.08 -15.15 30.00
C GLU A 58 -10.59 -14.95 28.58
N LEU A 59 -9.33 -14.58 28.41
CA LEU A 59 -8.69 -14.42 27.09
C LEU A 59 -8.25 -15.76 26.47
N GLY A 60 -8.29 -16.87 27.24
CA GLY A 60 -7.85 -18.19 26.80
C GLY A 60 -6.35 -18.32 26.62
N LEU A 61 -5.56 -17.46 27.30
CA LEU A 61 -4.10 -17.46 27.25
C LEU A 61 -3.47 -18.62 28.04
N ASP A 62 -4.26 -19.30 28.85
CA ASP A 62 -3.90 -20.51 29.60
C ASP A 62 -3.81 -21.77 28.72
N LYS A 63 -4.29 -21.71 27.47
CA LYS A 63 -4.37 -22.82 26.55
C LYS A 63 -3.07 -23.00 25.75
N PRO A 64 -2.80 -24.23 25.24
CA PRO A 64 -1.68 -24.45 24.32
C PRO A 64 -1.77 -23.58 23.06
N PHE A 65 -0.63 -23.23 22.47
CA PHE A 65 -0.53 -22.42 21.25
C PHE A 65 -1.50 -22.83 20.13
N ALA A 66 -1.57 -24.14 19.84
CA ALA A 66 -2.41 -24.64 18.76
C ALA A 66 -3.90 -24.38 19.02
N GLU A 67 -4.35 -24.52 20.27
CA GLU A 67 -5.75 -24.24 20.64
C GLU A 67 -6.06 -22.75 20.55
N GLN A 68 -5.16 -21.89 21.04
CA GLN A 68 -5.28 -20.45 20.92
C GLN A 68 -5.36 -20.00 19.46
N TYR A 69 -4.47 -20.53 18.60
CA TYR A 69 -4.45 -20.22 17.18
C TYR A 69 -5.76 -20.68 16.48
N CYS A 70 -6.19 -21.93 16.68
CA CYS A 70 -7.40 -22.44 16.06
C CYS A 70 -8.65 -21.67 16.49
N ARG A 71 -8.75 -21.31 17.76
CA ARG A 71 -9.84 -20.50 18.30
C ARG A 71 -9.86 -19.11 17.67
N TRP A 72 -8.71 -18.42 17.66
CA TRP A 72 -8.56 -17.12 17.03
C TRP A 72 -8.86 -17.16 15.53
N ALA A 73 -8.32 -18.11 14.80
CA ALA A 73 -8.56 -18.26 13.36
C ALA A 73 -10.04 -18.55 13.06
N GLY A 74 -10.72 -19.35 13.93
CA GLY A 74 -12.16 -19.60 13.84
C GLY A 74 -12.99 -18.32 13.98
N HIS A 75 -12.65 -17.45 14.94
CA HIS A 75 -13.30 -16.14 15.11
C HIS A 75 -13.06 -15.23 13.90
N VAL A 76 -11.80 -15.17 13.40
CA VAL A 76 -11.43 -14.38 12.22
C VAL A 76 -12.26 -14.79 10.98
N VAL A 77 -12.44 -16.09 10.72
CA VAL A 77 -13.24 -16.59 9.59
C VAL A 77 -14.73 -16.17 9.74
N GLN A 78 -15.23 -16.02 10.96
CA GLN A 78 -16.57 -15.52 11.24
C GLN A 78 -16.69 -13.99 11.19
N GLY A 79 -15.55 -13.29 10.95
CA GLY A 79 -15.50 -11.82 10.92
C GLY A 79 -15.34 -11.18 12.30
N GLU A 80 -15.11 -11.97 13.34
CA GLU A 80 -14.88 -11.49 14.70
C GLU A 80 -13.39 -11.27 14.93
N LEU A 81 -12.94 -10.03 14.82
CA LEU A 81 -11.54 -9.63 15.02
C LEU A 81 -11.19 -9.32 16.48
N GLY A 82 -12.13 -9.56 17.40
CA GLY A 82 -11.95 -9.28 18.81
C GLY A 82 -12.06 -7.81 19.19
N LYS A 83 -11.65 -7.50 20.42
CA LYS A 83 -11.60 -6.14 20.97
C LYS A 83 -10.16 -5.67 21.11
N SER A 84 -9.91 -4.42 20.81
CA SER A 84 -8.64 -3.73 21.06
C SER A 84 -8.34 -3.71 22.55
N TYR A 85 -7.14 -4.08 22.94
CA TYR A 85 -6.72 -4.07 24.37
C TYR A 85 -6.58 -2.65 24.88
N SER A 86 -5.99 -1.75 24.08
CA SER A 86 -5.73 -0.36 24.45
C SER A 86 -6.97 0.55 24.35
N LEU A 87 -7.82 0.30 23.33
CA LEU A 87 -8.96 1.19 23.03
C LEU A 87 -10.31 0.67 23.53
N ARG A 88 -10.40 -0.62 23.92
CA ARG A 88 -11.60 -1.33 24.41
C ARG A 88 -12.82 -1.31 23.47
N VAL A 89 -12.61 -1.06 22.20
CA VAL A 89 -13.66 -1.05 21.19
C VAL A 89 -13.45 -2.23 20.23
N PRO A 90 -14.49 -2.67 19.50
CA PRO A 90 -14.32 -3.67 18.48
C PRO A 90 -13.24 -3.26 17.46
N VAL A 91 -12.30 -4.16 17.19
CA VAL A 91 -11.19 -3.93 16.25
C VAL A 91 -11.71 -3.57 14.86
N ILE A 92 -12.80 -4.21 14.42
CA ILE A 92 -13.41 -3.96 13.11
C ILE A 92 -13.84 -2.50 12.92
N ASP A 93 -14.33 -1.84 13.98
CA ASP A 93 -14.79 -0.46 13.90
C ASP A 93 -13.62 0.51 13.74
N LYS A 94 -12.51 0.24 14.44
CA LYS A 94 -11.27 1.04 14.29
C LYS A 94 -10.65 0.87 12.91
N ILE A 95 -10.63 -0.35 12.41
CA ILE A 95 -10.16 -0.64 11.06
C ILE A 95 -11.02 0.09 10.01
N LYS A 96 -12.34 0.00 10.08
CA LYS A 96 -13.26 0.68 9.16
C LYS A 96 -13.05 2.19 9.16
N THR A 97 -12.88 2.80 10.33
CA THR A 97 -12.68 4.26 10.44
C THR A 97 -11.33 4.71 9.88
N ALA A 98 -10.26 3.91 10.00
CA ALA A 98 -8.93 4.25 9.52
C ALA A 98 -8.70 3.85 8.05
N PHE A 99 -9.41 2.86 7.53
CA PHE A 99 -9.23 2.35 6.17
C PHE A 99 -9.56 3.37 5.09
N MET A 100 -10.74 4.04 5.20
CA MET A 100 -11.17 5.02 4.19
C MET A 100 -10.22 6.23 4.06
N PRO A 101 -9.70 6.82 5.14
CA PRO A 101 -8.65 7.83 5.06
C PRO A 101 -7.41 7.36 4.28
N THR A 102 -6.85 6.19 4.62
CA THR A 102 -5.67 5.66 3.92
C THR A 102 -5.95 5.33 2.46
N LEU A 103 -7.12 4.78 2.14
CA LEU A 103 -7.52 4.50 0.76
C LEU A 103 -7.59 5.79 -0.07
N LYS A 104 -8.24 6.84 0.44
CA LYS A 104 -8.33 8.15 -0.22
C LYS A 104 -6.94 8.77 -0.38
N LEU A 105 -6.11 8.71 0.67
CA LEU A 105 -4.73 9.20 0.63
C LEU A 105 -3.92 8.49 -0.46
N SER A 106 -4.01 7.16 -0.53
CA SER A 106 -3.30 6.33 -1.52
C SER A 106 -3.75 6.65 -2.95
N LEU A 107 -5.05 6.77 -3.20
CA LEU A 107 -5.59 7.12 -4.52
C LEU A 107 -5.16 8.53 -4.96
N LEU A 108 -5.18 9.49 -4.04
CA LEU A 108 -4.72 10.86 -4.34
C LEU A 108 -3.22 10.89 -4.59
N SER A 109 -2.43 10.11 -3.84
CA SER A 109 -0.97 9.96 -4.06
C SER A 109 -0.65 9.36 -5.42
N LEU A 110 -1.39 8.31 -5.83
CA LEU A 110 -1.27 7.73 -7.17
C LEU A 110 -1.61 8.75 -8.26
N THR A 111 -2.62 9.57 -8.05
CA THR A 111 -2.98 10.62 -9.00
C THR A 111 -1.84 11.61 -9.17
N PHE A 112 -1.25 12.12 -8.09
CA PHE A 112 -0.06 12.98 -8.17
C PHE A 112 1.11 12.29 -8.86
N MET A 113 1.38 11.04 -8.51
CA MET A 113 2.45 10.26 -9.13
C MET A 113 2.24 10.15 -10.65
N ILE A 114 1.04 9.81 -11.11
CA ILE A 114 0.71 9.66 -12.54
C ILE A 114 0.85 10.99 -13.26
N VAL A 115 0.28 12.07 -12.72
CA VAL A 115 0.31 13.41 -13.31
C VAL A 115 1.76 13.93 -13.46
N ILE A 116 2.65 13.57 -12.56
CA ILE A 116 4.07 13.96 -12.62
C ILE A 116 4.84 13.01 -13.56
N SER A 117 4.68 11.70 -13.39
CA SER A 117 5.58 10.72 -14.01
C SER A 117 5.28 10.47 -15.49
N LEU A 118 4.01 10.44 -15.91
CA LEU A 118 3.67 10.19 -17.30
C LEU A 118 4.23 11.27 -18.25
N PRO A 119 3.97 12.57 -18.03
CA PRO A 119 4.48 13.59 -18.93
C PRO A 119 6.01 13.65 -18.95
N LEU A 120 6.65 13.57 -17.78
CA LEU A 120 8.11 13.65 -17.68
C LEU A 120 8.80 12.41 -18.27
N GLY A 121 8.27 11.21 -18.03
CA GLY A 121 8.81 9.96 -18.58
C GLY A 121 8.65 9.90 -20.11
N ILE A 122 7.50 10.30 -20.65
CA ILE A 122 7.27 10.39 -22.08
C ILE A 122 8.20 11.43 -22.72
N LEU A 123 8.32 12.62 -22.12
CA LEU A 123 9.23 13.66 -22.60
C LEU A 123 10.67 13.15 -22.68
N ALA A 124 11.15 12.47 -21.64
CA ALA A 124 12.49 11.90 -21.60
C ALA A 124 12.68 10.81 -22.67
N ALA A 125 11.66 9.96 -22.91
CA ALA A 125 11.68 8.94 -23.96
C ALA A 125 11.71 9.53 -25.39
N LEU A 126 10.99 10.64 -25.63
CA LEU A 126 10.97 11.30 -26.94
C LEU A 126 12.23 12.14 -27.22
N LYS A 127 12.96 12.55 -26.17
CA LYS A 127 14.13 13.42 -26.26
C LYS A 127 15.42 12.72 -25.80
N VAL A 128 15.54 11.43 -26.10
CA VAL A 128 16.70 10.60 -25.71
C VAL A 128 18.04 11.30 -26.03
N ASN A 129 18.93 11.26 -25.05
CA ASN A 129 20.26 11.88 -25.10
C ASN A 129 20.28 13.39 -25.37
N LYS A 130 19.14 14.09 -25.16
CA LYS A 130 19.06 15.55 -25.16
C LYS A 130 19.03 16.05 -23.72
N TRP A 131 19.22 17.37 -23.53
CA TRP A 131 19.26 17.98 -22.19
C TRP A 131 18.00 17.70 -21.35
N GLN A 132 16.83 17.60 -21.98
CA GLN A 132 15.57 17.26 -21.31
C GLN A 132 15.61 15.86 -20.70
N ASP A 133 16.14 14.87 -21.42
CA ASP A 133 16.32 13.52 -20.92
C ASP A 133 17.30 13.49 -19.72
N TYR A 134 18.43 14.15 -19.86
CA TYR A 134 19.40 14.22 -18.75
C TYR A 134 18.83 14.92 -17.52
N PHE A 135 18.08 16.00 -17.71
CA PHE A 135 17.43 16.74 -16.61
C PHE A 135 16.40 15.89 -15.87
N VAL A 136 15.50 15.23 -16.62
CA VAL A 136 14.46 14.35 -16.04
C VAL A 136 15.12 13.17 -15.31
N ARG A 137 16.14 12.56 -15.88
CA ARG A 137 16.90 11.49 -15.22
C ARG A 137 17.59 11.97 -13.94
N ALA A 138 18.23 13.14 -13.97
CA ALA A 138 18.86 13.71 -12.79
C ALA A 138 17.83 13.92 -11.65
N ILE A 139 16.65 14.48 -11.95
CA ILE A 139 15.55 14.62 -10.98
C ILE A 139 15.12 13.25 -10.43
N SER A 140 14.95 12.25 -11.32
CA SER A 140 14.57 10.90 -10.90
C SER A 140 15.61 10.26 -9.99
N PHE A 141 16.89 10.36 -10.32
CA PHE A 141 17.97 9.83 -9.47
C PHE A 141 18.03 10.53 -8.12
N THR A 142 17.93 11.87 -8.10
CA THR A 142 17.88 12.63 -6.85
C THR A 142 16.69 12.24 -6.00
N GLY A 143 15.49 12.14 -6.62
CA GLY A 143 14.28 11.74 -5.90
C GLY A 143 14.33 10.31 -5.33
N LEU A 144 15.00 9.37 -6.02
CA LEU A 144 15.21 8.00 -5.51
C LEU A 144 16.18 7.95 -4.33
N SER A 145 17.11 8.89 -4.25
CA SER A 145 18.12 8.94 -3.19
C SER A 145 17.60 9.55 -1.89
N ILE A 146 16.50 10.28 -1.95
CA ILE A 146 15.94 10.99 -0.80
C ILE A 146 14.87 10.11 -0.11
N PRO A 147 15.00 9.83 1.20
CA PRO A 147 13.97 9.11 1.95
C PRO A 147 12.64 9.88 1.95
N SER A 148 11.53 9.18 1.75
CA SER A 148 10.19 9.80 1.69
C SER A 148 9.81 10.55 2.96
N PHE A 149 10.22 10.05 4.13
CA PHE A 149 9.96 10.71 5.40
C PHE A 149 10.69 12.07 5.51
N TRP A 150 11.90 12.16 4.98
CA TRP A 150 12.69 13.39 4.97
C TRP A 150 12.04 14.44 4.05
N LEU A 151 11.57 14.02 2.87
CA LEU A 151 10.75 14.87 2.00
C LEU A 151 9.48 15.34 2.72
N GLY A 152 8.83 14.45 3.45
CA GLY A 152 7.65 14.77 4.26
C GLY A 152 7.92 15.88 5.27
N LEU A 153 9.03 15.80 6.01
CA LEU A 153 9.43 16.83 6.97
C LEU A 153 9.76 18.17 6.31
N ILE A 154 10.48 18.14 5.18
CA ILE A 154 10.78 19.36 4.41
C ILE A 154 9.51 20.01 3.90
N PHE A 155 8.62 19.26 3.28
CA PHE A 155 7.38 19.81 2.74
C PHE A 155 6.47 20.34 3.87
N LEU A 156 6.41 19.63 5.00
CA LEU A 156 5.70 20.10 6.17
C LEU A 156 6.27 21.42 6.69
N SER A 157 7.59 21.52 6.77
CA SER A 157 8.27 22.74 7.21
C SER A 157 8.02 23.91 6.24
N ILE A 158 8.20 23.70 4.94
CA ILE A 158 8.05 24.77 3.95
C ILE A 158 6.57 25.16 3.79
N PHE A 159 5.70 24.22 3.44
CA PHE A 159 4.32 24.52 3.06
C PHE A 159 3.38 24.66 4.27
N GLY A 160 3.68 23.96 5.37
CA GLY A 160 2.87 24.01 6.57
C GLY A 160 3.29 25.13 7.54
N VAL A 161 4.62 25.24 7.82
CA VAL A 161 5.12 26.15 8.88
C VAL A 161 5.53 27.51 8.30
N ILE A 162 6.33 27.56 7.20
CA ILE A 162 6.85 28.82 6.67
C ILE A 162 5.81 29.54 5.82
N LEU A 163 5.20 28.85 4.86
CA LEU A 163 4.27 29.45 3.91
C LEU A 163 2.82 29.47 4.40
N HIS A 164 2.46 28.66 5.37
CA HIS A 164 1.09 28.51 5.91
C HIS A 164 0.04 28.17 4.84
N TRP A 165 0.46 27.49 3.73
CA TRP A 165 -0.43 27.16 2.63
C TRP A 165 -1.35 25.98 2.94
N VAL A 166 -0.88 25.06 3.79
CA VAL A 166 -1.59 23.85 4.13
C VAL A 166 -1.66 23.70 5.65
N THR A 167 -2.84 23.38 6.15
CA THR A 167 -3.02 23.09 7.57
C THR A 167 -2.31 21.80 7.92
N VAL A 168 -1.42 21.85 8.89
CA VAL A 168 -0.86 20.62 9.49
C VAL A 168 -2.01 19.85 10.10
N SER A 169 -2.22 18.61 9.68
CA SER A 169 -3.39 17.83 10.04
C SER A 169 -3.51 17.69 11.57
N GLY A 170 -4.57 18.23 12.11
CA GLY A 170 -4.94 18.04 13.52
C GLY A 170 -5.74 16.76 13.77
N GLY A 171 -5.40 15.65 13.09
CA GLY A 171 -6.13 14.38 13.26
C GLY A 171 -7.44 14.29 12.45
N LYS A 172 -7.66 15.16 11.46
CA LYS A 172 -8.80 15.12 10.55
C LYS A 172 -8.41 14.55 9.19
N ALA A 173 -9.31 13.81 8.58
CA ALA A 173 -9.16 13.26 7.22
C ALA A 173 -9.98 14.06 6.21
N ASP A 174 -9.90 15.40 6.24
CA ASP A 174 -10.51 16.26 5.26
C ASP A 174 -9.62 16.41 4.00
N PHE A 175 -10.19 16.91 2.92
CA PHE A 175 -9.48 17.02 1.65
C PHE A 175 -8.24 17.93 1.75
N LYS A 176 -8.32 19.02 2.51
CA LYS A 176 -7.21 19.96 2.67
C LYS A 176 -6.03 19.31 3.42
N SER A 177 -6.31 18.54 4.46
CA SER A 177 -5.27 17.85 5.22
C SER A 177 -4.62 16.70 4.47
N MET A 178 -5.29 16.15 3.42
CA MET A 178 -4.75 15.07 2.58
C MET A 178 -3.79 15.55 1.49
N ILE A 179 -3.90 16.81 1.03
CA ILE A 179 -3.14 17.30 -0.14
C ILE A 179 -1.64 17.14 0.07
N LEU A 180 -1.10 17.62 1.18
CA LEU A 180 0.35 17.63 1.41
C LEU A 180 0.93 16.22 1.65
N PRO A 181 0.33 15.36 2.50
CA PRO A 181 0.77 13.95 2.60
C PRO A 181 0.68 13.21 1.27
N ALA A 182 -0.42 13.40 0.50
CA ALA A 182 -0.59 12.75 -0.79
C ALA A 182 0.43 13.24 -1.83
N PHE A 183 0.70 14.53 -1.88
CA PHE A 183 1.73 15.10 -2.74
C PHE A 183 3.11 14.57 -2.36
N THR A 184 3.43 14.48 -1.07
CA THR A 184 4.70 13.93 -0.58
C THR A 184 4.91 12.49 -1.06
N LEU A 185 3.91 11.63 -0.86
CA LEU A 185 3.96 10.23 -1.30
C LEU A 185 4.03 10.12 -2.83
N GLY A 186 3.17 10.86 -3.53
CA GLY A 186 3.12 10.86 -4.99
C GLY A 186 4.41 11.39 -5.61
N PHE A 187 5.03 12.43 -5.05
CA PHE A 187 6.29 12.97 -5.49
C PHE A 187 7.45 11.99 -5.25
N ALA A 188 7.54 11.40 -4.07
CA ALA A 188 8.57 10.40 -3.76
C ALA A 188 8.50 9.19 -4.70
N MET A 189 7.29 8.73 -5.02
CA MET A 189 7.07 7.60 -5.93
C MET A 189 7.31 7.98 -7.40
N SER A 190 7.05 9.24 -7.78
CA SER A 190 7.17 9.69 -9.17
C SER A 190 8.59 9.52 -9.72
N ALA A 191 9.61 9.64 -8.89
CA ALA A 191 11.00 9.44 -9.26
C ALA A 191 11.27 8.07 -9.90
N ARG A 192 10.76 7.01 -9.29
CA ARG A 192 10.84 5.63 -9.82
C ARG A 192 9.97 5.45 -11.07
N TYR A 193 8.77 6.01 -11.05
CA TYR A 193 7.81 5.87 -12.15
C TYR A 193 8.25 6.60 -13.41
N ILE A 194 8.87 7.79 -13.31
CA ILE A 194 9.45 8.51 -14.45
C ILE A 194 10.42 7.62 -15.21
N SER A 195 11.36 6.97 -14.50
CA SER A 195 12.32 6.06 -15.10
C SER A 195 11.65 4.87 -15.78
N GLN A 196 10.60 4.32 -15.16
CA GLN A 196 9.87 3.18 -15.71
C GLN A 196 9.06 3.56 -16.95
N VAL A 197 8.34 4.69 -16.91
CA VAL A 197 7.59 5.22 -18.07
C VAL A 197 8.55 5.48 -19.24
N ARG A 198 9.69 6.14 -18.96
CA ARG A 198 10.72 6.37 -19.97
C ARG A 198 11.20 5.07 -20.62
N HIS A 199 11.54 4.08 -19.81
CA HIS A 199 12.03 2.79 -20.30
C HIS A 199 10.98 2.10 -21.17
N THR A 200 9.76 1.97 -20.68
CA THR A 200 8.68 1.28 -21.41
C THR A 200 8.30 1.99 -22.71
N VAL A 201 8.19 3.33 -22.70
CA VAL A 201 7.88 4.10 -23.92
C VAL A 201 9.02 4.00 -24.92
N LEU A 202 10.28 4.05 -24.47
CA LEU A 202 11.45 3.94 -25.34
C LEU A 202 11.56 2.54 -25.99
N GLU A 203 11.29 1.49 -25.22
CA GLU A 203 11.24 0.12 -25.72
C GLU A 203 10.19 -0.03 -26.82
N GLU A 204 8.96 0.51 -26.59
CA GLU A 204 7.89 0.47 -27.59
C GLU A 204 8.24 1.28 -28.85
N LEU A 205 8.89 2.44 -28.72
CA LEU A 205 9.31 3.28 -29.84
C LEU A 205 10.32 2.61 -30.79
N ASN A 206 11.05 1.59 -30.29
CA ASN A 206 12.06 0.86 -31.06
C ASN A 206 11.53 -0.42 -31.70
N LYS A 207 10.25 -0.76 -31.56
CA LYS A 207 9.65 -1.96 -32.15
C LYS A 207 9.41 -1.79 -33.67
N ASP A 208 9.46 -2.91 -34.43
CA ASP A 208 9.33 -2.96 -35.89
C ASP A 208 8.05 -2.33 -36.42
N TYR A 209 6.92 -2.44 -35.66
CA TYR A 209 5.67 -1.83 -36.08
C TYR A 209 5.73 -0.30 -36.09
N VAL A 210 6.54 0.30 -35.24
CA VAL A 210 6.78 1.76 -35.22
C VAL A 210 7.63 2.17 -36.39
N VAL A 211 8.68 1.39 -36.70
CA VAL A 211 9.51 1.62 -37.89
C VAL A 211 8.66 1.52 -39.17
N GLY A 212 7.82 0.48 -39.26
CA GLY A 212 6.89 0.34 -40.40
C GLY A 212 5.84 1.46 -40.50
N ALA A 213 5.40 2.02 -39.38
CA ALA A 213 4.49 3.17 -39.39
C ALA A 213 5.19 4.46 -39.87
N ARG A 214 6.45 4.68 -39.49
CA ARG A 214 7.28 5.79 -39.98
C ARG A 214 7.54 5.70 -41.47
N MET A 215 7.85 4.51 -41.97
CA MET A 215 8.04 4.28 -43.42
C MET A 215 6.77 4.58 -44.25
N ARG A 216 5.59 4.41 -43.64
CA ARG A 216 4.30 4.79 -44.23
C ARG A 216 3.96 6.28 -44.14
N GLY A 217 4.86 7.10 -43.59
CA GLY A 217 4.65 8.55 -43.45
C GLY A 217 3.66 8.96 -42.35
N ILE A 218 3.34 8.07 -41.43
CA ILE A 218 2.43 8.40 -40.30
C ILE A 218 3.12 9.39 -39.38
N LYS A 219 2.39 10.45 -38.96
CA LYS A 219 2.91 11.49 -38.05
C LYS A 219 3.36 10.90 -36.71
N GLU A 220 4.50 11.34 -36.19
CA GLU A 220 5.06 10.87 -34.91
C GLU A 220 4.07 10.99 -33.73
N SER A 221 3.28 12.06 -33.68
CA SER A 221 2.25 12.24 -32.65
C SER A 221 1.16 11.17 -32.73
N THR A 222 0.79 10.76 -33.94
CA THR A 222 -0.19 9.69 -34.17
C THR A 222 0.39 8.34 -33.78
N ILE A 223 1.66 8.08 -34.13
CA ILE A 223 2.38 6.87 -33.74
C ILE A 223 2.43 6.79 -32.20
N LEU A 224 2.82 7.86 -31.55
CA LEU A 224 2.92 7.92 -30.09
C LEU A 224 1.56 7.62 -29.42
N ILE A 225 0.52 8.41 -29.78
CA ILE A 225 -0.76 8.37 -29.05
C ILE A 225 -1.57 7.11 -29.40
N LYS A 226 -1.59 6.68 -30.67
CA LYS A 226 -2.47 5.59 -31.13
C LYS A 226 -1.80 4.22 -31.10
N HIS A 227 -0.46 4.15 -31.10
CA HIS A 227 0.24 2.87 -31.21
C HIS A 227 1.19 2.61 -30.02
N VAL A 228 2.02 3.57 -29.65
CA VAL A 228 3.04 3.37 -28.61
C VAL A 228 2.43 3.42 -27.21
N LEU A 229 1.70 4.49 -26.86
CA LEU A 229 1.15 4.65 -25.52
C LEU A 229 0.17 3.55 -25.10
N PRO A 230 -0.77 3.10 -25.94
CA PRO A 230 -1.67 2.00 -25.57
C PRO A 230 -0.92 0.70 -25.22
N ASN A 231 0.14 0.37 -25.97
CA ASN A 231 0.96 -0.80 -25.69
C ASN A 231 1.84 -0.59 -24.43
N ALA A 232 2.40 0.60 -24.25
CA ALA A 232 3.19 0.96 -23.07
C ALA A 232 2.37 1.00 -21.78
N LEU A 233 1.05 1.24 -21.85
CA LEU A 233 0.18 1.27 -20.68
C LEU A 233 0.04 -0.10 -20.01
N ILE A 234 0.14 -1.21 -20.76
CA ILE A 234 -0.04 -2.57 -20.22
C ILE A 234 0.92 -2.83 -19.03
N PRO A 235 2.26 -2.75 -19.19
CA PRO A 235 3.17 -2.93 -18.05
C PRO A 235 3.05 -1.82 -16.99
N LEU A 236 2.67 -0.60 -17.38
CA LEU A 236 2.51 0.50 -16.44
C LEU A 236 1.31 0.32 -15.49
N ILE A 237 0.20 -0.24 -15.98
CA ILE A 237 -0.98 -0.56 -15.14
C ILE A 237 -0.62 -1.58 -14.06
N THR A 238 0.21 -2.56 -14.39
CA THR A 238 0.71 -3.51 -13.39
C THR A 238 1.48 -2.84 -12.29
N LEU A 239 2.41 -1.97 -12.68
CA LEU A 239 3.20 -1.20 -11.71
C LEU A 239 2.32 -0.30 -10.85
N LEU A 240 1.25 0.28 -11.42
CA LEU A 240 0.26 1.06 -10.66
C LEU A 240 -0.44 0.19 -9.61
N GLY A 241 -0.88 -1.01 -9.97
CA GLY A 241 -1.50 -1.94 -9.03
C GLY A 241 -0.57 -2.33 -7.88
N LEU A 242 0.67 -2.72 -8.20
CA LEU A 242 1.69 -3.03 -7.19
C LEU A 242 1.98 -1.82 -6.28
N SER A 243 1.98 -0.61 -6.84
CA SER A 243 2.20 0.62 -6.09
C SER A 243 1.03 0.96 -5.17
N LEU A 244 -0.21 0.70 -5.60
CA LEU A 244 -1.38 0.85 -4.73
C LEU A 244 -1.28 -0.09 -3.52
N GLY A 245 -0.89 -1.35 -3.75
CA GLY A 245 -0.66 -2.31 -2.67
C GLY A 245 0.41 -1.85 -1.69
N SER A 246 1.54 -1.35 -2.20
CA SER A 246 2.63 -0.83 -1.37
C SER A 246 2.25 0.45 -0.61
N LEU A 247 1.43 1.32 -1.20
CA LEU A 247 0.92 2.52 -0.52
C LEU A 247 0.00 2.14 0.65
N LEU A 248 -0.93 1.22 0.46
CA LEU A 248 -1.86 0.83 1.52
C LEU A 248 -1.16 0.18 2.72
N GLY A 249 -0.01 -0.47 2.51
CA GLY A 249 0.82 -1.03 3.59
C GLY A 249 1.93 -0.11 4.10
N GLY A 250 2.38 0.85 3.30
CA GLY A 250 3.62 1.61 3.52
C GLY A 250 3.47 3.11 3.81
N THR A 251 2.25 3.63 3.96
CA THR A 251 2.03 5.06 4.25
C THR A 251 2.26 5.46 5.71
N ALA A 252 2.51 4.49 6.60
CA ALA A 252 2.52 4.67 8.04
C ALA A 252 3.42 5.82 8.51
N VAL A 253 4.63 5.93 7.99
CA VAL A 253 5.58 6.98 8.40
C VAL A 253 5.07 8.37 8.01
N ILE A 254 4.50 8.51 6.82
CA ILE A 254 3.92 9.77 6.35
C ILE A 254 2.64 10.10 7.13
N GLU A 255 1.80 9.11 7.40
CA GLU A 255 0.61 9.31 8.24
C GLU A 255 0.97 9.79 9.65
N ILE A 256 2.07 9.31 10.24
CA ILE A 256 2.56 9.78 11.54
C ILE A 256 3.09 11.21 11.44
N ILE A 257 3.95 11.51 10.48
CA ILE A 257 4.55 12.85 10.30
C ILE A 257 3.46 13.93 10.17
N TYR A 258 2.41 13.62 9.41
CA TYR A 258 1.30 14.54 9.19
C TYR A 258 0.15 14.38 10.19
N ASN A 259 0.33 13.52 11.22
CA ASN A 259 -0.74 13.16 12.19
C ASN A 259 -2.06 12.81 11.49
N PHE A 260 -1.97 12.06 10.38
CA PHE A 260 -3.11 11.67 9.57
C PHE A 260 -3.77 10.41 10.16
N PRO A 261 -5.12 10.38 10.30
CA PRO A 261 -5.83 9.29 11.00
C PRO A 261 -6.06 8.08 10.07
N GLY A 262 -4.98 7.47 9.59
CA GLY A 262 -5.01 6.34 8.68
C GLY A 262 -4.65 5.01 9.35
N MET A 263 -4.68 3.95 8.52
CA MET A 263 -4.37 2.57 8.91
C MET A 263 -2.93 2.39 9.41
N GLY A 264 -1.97 3.05 8.75
CA GLY A 264 -0.57 2.96 9.14
C GLY A 264 -0.30 3.60 10.50
N ASN A 265 -0.89 4.77 10.77
CA ASN A 265 -0.82 5.43 12.07
C ASN A 265 -1.49 4.55 13.16
N LEU A 266 -2.64 3.95 12.84
CA LEU A 266 -3.33 3.02 13.73
C LEU A 266 -2.45 1.81 14.06
N ALA A 267 -1.80 1.21 13.05
CA ALA A 267 -0.92 0.05 13.22
C ALA A 267 0.30 0.34 14.10
N ILE A 268 0.98 1.47 13.86
CA ILE A 268 2.15 1.84 14.68
C ILE A 268 1.75 2.08 16.15
N LYS A 269 0.60 2.73 16.38
CA LYS A 269 0.07 2.88 17.73
C LYS A 269 -0.25 1.52 18.36
N ALA A 270 -0.91 0.61 17.62
CA ALA A 270 -1.21 -0.73 18.09
C ALA A 270 0.06 -1.51 18.47
N ILE A 271 1.12 -1.41 17.67
CA ILE A 271 2.42 -2.04 17.97
C ILE A 271 3.03 -1.41 19.24
N SER A 272 3.01 -0.08 19.36
CA SER A 272 3.58 0.63 20.52
C SER A 272 2.86 0.28 21.83
N PHE A 273 1.54 0.09 21.79
CA PHE A 273 0.72 -0.33 22.93
C PHE A 273 0.56 -1.85 23.06
N ARG A 274 1.26 -2.64 22.21
CA ARG A 274 1.16 -4.12 22.18
C ARG A 274 -0.28 -4.62 22.07
N ASP A 275 -1.09 -3.93 21.29
CA ASP A 275 -2.50 -4.29 21.04
C ASP A 275 -2.56 -5.40 20.01
N TYR A 276 -2.34 -6.64 20.46
CA TYR A 276 -2.21 -7.79 19.57
C TYR A 276 -3.42 -8.03 18.66
N PRO A 277 -4.69 -7.96 19.14
CA PRO A 277 -5.83 -8.13 18.24
C PRO A 277 -5.85 -7.11 17.12
N LEU A 278 -5.49 -5.85 17.40
CA LEU A 278 -5.46 -4.80 16.38
C LEU A 278 -4.31 -4.98 15.39
N VAL A 279 -3.11 -5.41 15.87
CA VAL A 279 -1.96 -5.73 15.01
C VAL A 279 -2.27 -6.90 14.08
N GLN A 280 -2.82 -7.99 14.63
CA GLN A 280 -3.18 -9.19 13.86
C GLN A 280 -4.21 -8.88 12.77
N ALA A 281 -5.25 -8.14 13.13
CA ALA A 281 -6.31 -7.74 12.20
C ALA A 281 -5.78 -6.80 11.10
N TYR A 282 -4.90 -5.85 11.44
CA TYR A 282 -4.24 -4.98 10.48
C TYR A 282 -3.43 -5.77 9.46
N VAL A 283 -2.57 -6.68 9.90
CA VAL A 283 -1.70 -7.47 9.01
C VAL A 283 -2.54 -8.34 8.08
N LEU A 284 -3.56 -9.02 8.60
CA LEU A 284 -4.47 -9.83 7.78
C LEU A 284 -5.22 -8.99 6.75
N LEU A 285 -5.72 -7.81 7.13
CA LEU A 285 -6.43 -6.93 6.21
C LEU A 285 -5.52 -6.43 5.09
N ILE A 286 -4.30 -5.99 5.41
CA ILE A 286 -3.34 -5.54 4.39
C ILE A 286 -2.98 -6.69 3.45
N ALA A 287 -2.78 -7.89 3.96
CA ALA A 287 -2.54 -9.07 3.15
C ALA A 287 -3.71 -9.37 2.21
N LEU A 288 -4.95 -9.33 2.71
CA LEU A 288 -6.15 -9.52 1.91
C LEU A 288 -6.28 -8.46 0.81
N ILE A 289 -6.08 -7.19 1.14
CA ILE A 289 -6.12 -6.08 0.18
C ILE A 289 -5.06 -6.27 -0.90
N TYR A 290 -3.83 -6.63 -0.53
CA TYR A 290 -2.75 -6.89 -1.48
C TYR A 290 -3.11 -8.03 -2.44
N LEU A 291 -3.70 -9.12 -1.94
CA LEU A 291 -4.18 -10.23 -2.77
C LEU A 291 -5.30 -9.80 -3.72
N VAL A 292 -6.26 -8.99 -3.25
CA VAL A 292 -7.34 -8.44 -4.09
C VAL A 292 -6.77 -7.53 -5.19
N ILE A 293 -5.82 -6.66 -4.86
CA ILE A 293 -5.17 -5.79 -5.84
C ILE A 293 -4.44 -6.63 -6.90
N ASN A 294 -3.70 -7.66 -6.50
CA ASN A 294 -3.03 -8.56 -7.44
C ASN A 294 -4.03 -9.27 -8.37
N LEU A 295 -5.17 -9.71 -7.84
CA LEU A 295 -6.23 -10.30 -8.66
C LEU A 295 -6.80 -9.29 -9.68
N ILE A 296 -7.01 -8.04 -9.27
CA ILE A 296 -7.50 -6.97 -10.16
C ILE A 296 -6.46 -6.69 -11.26
N VAL A 297 -5.18 -6.63 -10.91
CA VAL A 297 -4.07 -6.44 -11.86
C VAL A 297 -4.01 -7.58 -12.86
N ASP A 298 -4.05 -8.82 -12.38
CA ASP A 298 -4.04 -10.01 -13.23
C ASP A 298 -5.25 -10.07 -14.19
N PHE A 299 -6.42 -9.63 -13.71
CA PHE A 299 -7.62 -9.55 -14.54
C PHE A 299 -7.49 -8.43 -15.59
N SER A 300 -6.91 -7.29 -15.20
CA SER A 300 -6.65 -6.17 -16.13
C SER A 300 -5.71 -6.58 -17.27
N TYR A 301 -4.72 -7.44 -17.00
CA TYR A 301 -3.87 -8.00 -18.05
C TYR A 301 -4.65 -8.77 -19.11
N LYS A 302 -5.55 -9.65 -18.68
CA LYS A 302 -6.36 -10.45 -19.60
C LYS A 302 -7.28 -9.61 -20.48
N LEU A 303 -7.76 -8.47 -19.95
CA LEU A 303 -8.62 -7.56 -20.71
C LEU A 303 -7.84 -6.71 -21.71
N LEU A 304 -6.61 -6.32 -21.38
CA LEU A 304 -5.81 -5.40 -22.18
C LEU A 304 -4.94 -6.12 -23.23
N ASP A 305 -4.43 -7.29 -22.90
CA ASP A 305 -3.58 -8.06 -23.80
C ASP A 305 -4.34 -9.22 -24.47
N LYS A 306 -5.00 -8.90 -25.58
CA LYS A 306 -5.68 -9.90 -26.43
C LYS A 306 -4.73 -10.94 -27.07
N ARG A 307 -3.40 -10.76 -26.98
CA ARG A 307 -2.43 -11.72 -27.53
C ARG A 307 -2.31 -12.97 -26.65
N VAL A 308 -2.68 -12.86 -25.37
CA VAL A 308 -2.67 -14.01 -24.44
C VAL A 308 -3.78 -15.02 -24.74
N GLU A 309 -4.86 -14.61 -25.42
CA GLU A 309 -5.95 -15.53 -25.81
C GLU A 309 -5.59 -16.42 -27.03
N GLY A 310 -4.59 -16.08 -27.82
CA GLY A 310 -4.19 -16.82 -29.02
C GLY A 310 -3.04 -17.81 -28.84
N ALA A 311 -2.47 -17.92 -27.61
CA ALA A 311 -1.33 -18.79 -27.31
C ALA A 311 -1.70 -20.07 -26.52
N ASN A 312 -3.01 -20.38 -26.38
CA ASN A 312 -3.51 -21.60 -25.73
C ASN A 312 -4.24 -22.50 -26.72
#